data_c2f989b71c99a1e1c4b78c66ffc12e05
#
_entry.id   c2f989b71c99a1e1c4b78c66ffc12e05
#
_cell.length_a   1.000
_cell.length_b   1.000
_cell.length_c   1.000
_cell.angle_alpha   90.00
_cell.angle_beta   90.00
_cell.angle_gamma   90.00
#
_symmetry.space_group_name_H-M   'P 1'
#
loop_
_entity.id
_entity.type
_entity.pdbx_description
1 polymer ?
#
loop_
_entity_poly.entity_id
_entity_poly.type
_entity_poly.pdbx_seq_one_letter_code
_entity_poly.pdbx_strand_id
1 'polypeptide(L)'
;MIHRRKIAIAFAGIVGLLSLSGCSTMAPQQVAMEEFMVPTTGGLKVYVRSKHLAGKSDYAPDKVMLFVHGATYPAETAFDIDLPGGSWMDVAARRGFDTYMVDVRGYGRSERPASMNQPAADNPPFAMTPDAIADVSAAVDFILKRRGIAKLNLVGWSWGTSIMAGYTALNNAKVNKLVLYATLWNFRDPPPISGTGHYRGVQKAAARQRGLLGIPTEKVDQISPNAWFEQWWAANMQSDPVGAAQNPPVLRAPNGVIKDLADYWTKGRALYDPADIRVPTMLILGEWDRETPLYMSQEVFGKMTNAPTKRLVVIAEGMHGIVLEKNRMELIRQVQGFLEE
;
A
#
# COMPACT_ATOMS: atom_id res chain seq x y z
N MET A 1 -80.08 63.63 3.04
CA MET A 1 -79.27 63.21 1.90
C MET A 1 -77.93 62.67 2.44
N ILE A 2 -77.76 61.37 2.46
CA ILE A 2 -76.62 60.75 3.10
C ILE A 2 -75.78 60.11 1.99
N HIS A 3 -74.56 60.60 1.73
CA HIS A 3 -73.63 60.07 0.76
C HIS A 3 -72.89 58.92 1.37
N ARG A 4 -73.07 57.70 0.81
CA ARG A 4 -72.25 56.52 1.13
C ARG A 4 -71.01 56.51 0.25
N ARG A 5 -69.84 56.63 0.86
CA ARG A 5 -68.55 56.39 0.22
C ARG A 5 -68.22 54.89 0.26
N LYS A 6 -67.95 54.30 -0.89
CA LYS A 6 -67.43 52.89 -1.03
C LYS A 6 -65.93 52.95 -0.86
N ILE A 7 -65.39 52.14 0.06
CA ILE A 7 -63.97 51.91 0.24
C ILE A 7 -63.66 50.64 -0.55
N ALA A 8 -62.74 50.73 -1.52
CA ALA A 8 -62.22 49.61 -2.22
C ALA A 8 -60.93 49.15 -1.49
N ILE A 9 -60.88 47.91 -1.02
CA ILE A 9 -59.70 47.25 -0.42
C ILE A 9 -58.99 46.50 -1.53
N ALA A 10 -57.75 46.94 -1.86
CA ALA A 10 -56.86 46.22 -2.77
C ALA A 10 -56.07 45.14 -1.99
N PHE A 11 -56.27 43.88 -2.34
CA PHE A 11 -55.43 42.76 -1.87
C PHE A 11 -54.19 42.75 -2.70
N ALA A 12 -53.00 43.03 -2.11
CA ALA A 12 -51.70 42.79 -2.69
C ALA A 12 -51.28 41.33 -2.37
N GLY A 13 -51.30 40.46 -3.37
CA GLY A 13 -50.82 39.08 -3.25
C GLY A 13 -49.28 39.08 -3.24
N ILE A 14 -48.69 38.66 -2.14
CA ILE A 14 -47.26 38.37 -2.05
C ILE A 14 -47.04 36.96 -2.63
N VAL A 15 -46.45 36.90 -3.83
CA VAL A 15 -45.96 35.65 -4.42
C VAL A 15 -44.60 35.35 -3.79
N GLY A 16 -44.59 34.45 -2.81
CA GLY A 16 -43.37 33.93 -2.24
C GLY A 16 -42.66 33.02 -3.25
N LEU A 17 -41.50 33.47 -3.75
CA LEU A 17 -40.56 32.58 -4.48
C LEU A 17 -39.94 31.62 -3.49
N LEU A 18 -40.43 30.38 -3.47
CA LEU A 18 -39.72 29.23 -2.86
C LEU A 18 -38.50 28.90 -3.71
N SER A 19 -37.31 29.35 -3.30
CA SER A 19 -36.04 28.87 -3.84
C SER A 19 -35.86 27.42 -3.42
N LEU A 20 -36.12 26.50 -4.32
CA LEU A 20 -35.72 25.12 -4.22
C LEU A 20 -34.17 25.06 -4.26
N SER A 21 -33.57 25.02 -3.08
CA SER A 21 -32.14 24.64 -2.95
C SER A 21 -32.02 23.20 -3.41
N GLY A 22 -31.70 23.00 -4.71
CA GLY A 22 -31.38 21.69 -5.26
C GLY A 22 -30.12 21.16 -4.58
N CYS A 23 -30.24 20.10 -3.78
CA CYS A 23 -29.11 19.28 -3.45
C CYS A 23 -28.55 18.72 -4.76
N SER A 24 -27.52 19.39 -5.30
CA SER A 24 -26.69 18.81 -6.36
C SER A 24 -26.02 17.56 -5.78
N THR A 25 -26.56 16.39 -6.07
CA THR A 25 -25.85 15.14 -5.88
C THR A 25 -24.64 15.22 -6.82
N MET A 26 -23.45 15.53 -6.26
CA MET A 26 -22.20 15.48 -7.01
C MET A 26 -22.10 14.08 -7.61
N ALA A 27 -21.99 13.99 -8.96
CA ALA A 27 -21.70 12.73 -9.62
C ALA A 27 -20.44 12.10 -8.99
N PRO A 28 -20.41 10.77 -8.82
CA PRO A 28 -19.24 10.12 -8.25
C PRO A 28 -17.99 10.53 -9.04
N GLN A 29 -16.99 11.05 -8.33
CA GLN A 29 -15.74 11.49 -8.96
C GLN A 29 -15.06 10.29 -9.64
N GLN A 30 -14.96 10.35 -10.95
CA GLN A 30 -14.35 9.28 -11.76
C GLN A 30 -12.85 9.22 -11.48
N VAL A 31 -12.34 8.00 -11.25
CA VAL A 31 -10.92 7.73 -11.09
C VAL A 31 -10.35 7.27 -12.43
N ALA A 32 -9.32 7.94 -12.90
CA ALA A 32 -8.51 7.52 -14.04
C ALA A 32 -7.38 6.61 -13.58
N MET A 33 -7.00 5.66 -14.43
CA MET A 33 -5.89 4.72 -14.20
C MET A 33 -4.91 4.78 -15.37
N GLU A 34 -3.61 4.77 -15.06
CA GLU A 34 -2.54 4.72 -16.06
C GLU A 34 -1.48 3.71 -15.62
N GLU A 35 -0.81 3.08 -16.59
CA GLU A 35 0.17 2.02 -16.37
C GLU A 35 1.48 2.33 -17.09
N PHE A 36 2.61 2.01 -16.47
CA PHE A 36 3.95 2.33 -16.98
C PHE A 36 4.91 1.18 -16.73
N MET A 37 5.87 1.00 -17.65
CA MET A 37 7.05 0.15 -17.45
C MET A 37 8.27 1.05 -17.31
N VAL A 38 8.77 1.17 -16.07
CA VAL A 38 9.86 2.08 -15.71
C VAL A 38 11.20 1.32 -15.74
N PRO A 39 12.17 1.74 -16.56
CA PRO A 39 13.49 1.12 -16.58
C PRO A 39 14.21 1.29 -15.23
N THR A 40 14.86 0.22 -14.77
CA THR A 40 15.69 0.23 -13.55
C THR A 40 17.16 -0.06 -13.84
N THR A 41 18.02 0.15 -12.85
CA THR A 41 19.39 -0.31 -12.93
C THR A 41 19.43 -1.83 -13.01
N GLY A 42 20.24 -2.39 -13.94
CA GLY A 42 20.30 -3.83 -14.16
C GLY A 42 19.44 -4.36 -15.33
N GLY A 43 18.83 -3.47 -16.11
CA GLY A 43 18.21 -3.80 -17.41
C GLY A 43 16.79 -4.32 -17.35
N LEU A 44 16.20 -4.51 -16.18
CA LEU A 44 14.78 -4.87 -16.02
C LEU A 44 13.92 -3.62 -15.88
N LYS A 45 12.64 -3.74 -16.28
CA LYS A 45 11.63 -2.71 -16.05
C LYS A 45 10.69 -3.12 -14.93
N VAL A 46 10.34 -2.16 -14.10
CA VAL A 46 9.31 -2.34 -13.06
C VAL A 46 7.99 -1.76 -13.51
N TYR A 47 6.92 -2.45 -13.15
CA TYR A 47 5.56 -2.00 -13.41
C TYR A 47 5.14 -0.98 -12.35
N VAL A 48 4.63 0.14 -12.85
CA VAL A 48 4.06 1.22 -12.02
C VAL A 48 2.63 1.48 -12.51
N ARG A 49 1.66 1.53 -11.58
CA ARG A 49 0.28 1.95 -11.87
C ARG A 49 -0.02 3.23 -11.11
N SER A 50 -0.74 4.14 -11.75
CA SER A 50 -1.27 5.35 -11.12
C SER A 50 -2.79 5.33 -11.12
N LYS A 51 -3.41 5.86 -10.05
CA LYS A 51 -4.83 6.20 -9.98
C LYS A 51 -5.00 7.60 -9.43
N HIS A 52 -5.83 8.41 -10.09
CA HIS A 52 -6.07 9.81 -9.74
C HIS A 52 -7.45 10.27 -10.22
N LEU A 53 -7.91 11.43 -9.78
CA LEU A 53 -9.16 12.00 -10.27
C LEU A 53 -9.06 12.30 -11.77
N ALA A 54 -10.06 11.85 -12.55
CA ALA A 54 -10.13 12.10 -13.98
C ALA A 54 -10.13 13.61 -14.26
N GLY A 55 -9.31 14.03 -15.25
CA GLY A 55 -9.18 15.43 -15.63
C GLY A 55 -8.30 16.28 -14.70
N LYS A 56 -7.78 15.73 -13.59
CA LYS A 56 -6.82 16.43 -12.72
C LYS A 56 -5.39 16.06 -13.08
N SER A 57 -4.56 17.05 -13.43
CA SER A 57 -3.15 16.88 -13.82
C SER A 57 -2.17 17.40 -12.76
N ASP A 58 -2.56 18.43 -12.03
CA ASP A 58 -1.69 19.13 -11.09
C ASP A 58 -1.89 18.64 -9.67
N TYR A 59 -0.82 18.23 -9.04
CA TYR A 59 -0.79 17.72 -7.67
C TYR A 59 0.36 18.35 -6.90
N ALA A 60 0.07 18.87 -5.72
CA ALA A 60 1.10 19.32 -4.78
C ALA A 60 1.86 18.08 -4.23
N PRO A 61 3.12 18.24 -3.79
CA PRO A 61 3.95 17.14 -3.30
C PRO A 61 3.32 16.29 -2.20
N ASP A 62 2.54 16.92 -1.31
CA ASP A 62 1.82 16.27 -0.20
C ASP A 62 0.60 15.45 -0.67
N LYS A 63 0.17 15.61 -1.93
CA LYS A 63 -0.93 14.87 -2.55
C LYS A 63 -0.49 13.79 -3.53
N VAL A 64 0.80 13.50 -3.62
CA VAL A 64 1.33 12.39 -4.43
C VAL A 64 1.87 11.32 -3.50
N MET A 65 1.53 10.05 -3.73
CA MET A 65 1.96 8.94 -2.89
C MET A 65 2.32 7.69 -3.68
N LEU A 66 3.33 6.95 -3.22
CA LEU A 66 3.78 5.69 -3.79
C LEU A 66 3.67 4.57 -2.76
N PHE A 67 3.02 3.48 -3.16
CA PHE A 67 2.95 2.23 -2.40
C PHE A 67 3.98 1.21 -2.87
N VAL A 68 4.58 0.48 -1.93
CA VAL A 68 5.35 -0.73 -2.21
C VAL A 68 4.90 -1.90 -1.34
N HIS A 69 4.82 -3.07 -1.96
CA HIS A 69 4.31 -4.31 -1.38
C HIS A 69 5.29 -5.02 -0.44
N GLY A 70 4.79 -6.05 0.24
CA GLY A 70 5.57 -6.94 1.11
C GLY A 70 6.27 -8.10 0.37
N ALA A 71 6.68 -9.12 1.11
CA ALA A 71 7.61 -10.16 0.69
C ALA A 71 7.07 -11.26 -0.26
N THR A 72 5.81 -11.26 -0.67
CA THR A 72 5.26 -12.41 -1.39
C THR A 72 4.30 -12.02 -2.51
N TYR A 73 3.46 -11.04 -2.25
CA TYR A 73 2.34 -10.68 -3.10
C TYR A 73 2.59 -9.31 -3.75
N PRO A 74 2.21 -9.12 -5.03
CA PRO A 74 2.45 -7.85 -5.73
C PRO A 74 1.60 -6.70 -5.21
N ALA A 75 1.97 -5.49 -5.56
CA ALA A 75 1.34 -4.26 -5.07
C ALA A 75 -0.14 -4.16 -5.48
N GLU A 76 -0.50 -4.61 -6.68
CA GLU A 76 -1.88 -4.61 -7.16
C GLU A 76 -2.81 -5.37 -6.21
N THR A 77 -2.39 -6.55 -5.74
CA THR A 77 -3.22 -7.39 -4.86
C THR A 77 -3.25 -6.91 -3.41
N ALA A 78 -2.42 -5.92 -3.05
CA ALA A 78 -2.43 -5.29 -1.74
C ALA A 78 -3.19 -3.94 -1.76
N PHE A 79 -2.87 -3.07 -2.71
CA PHE A 79 -3.30 -1.68 -2.68
C PHE A 79 -4.38 -1.32 -3.70
N ASP A 80 -4.55 -2.16 -4.74
CA ASP A 80 -5.52 -1.91 -5.81
C ASP A 80 -6.54 -3.03 -6.02
N ILE A 81 -6.70 -3.92 -5.04
CA ILE A 81 -7.76 -4.93 -5.07
C ILE A 81 -9.12 -4.30 -4.71
N ASP A 82 -10.13 -4.57 -5.55
CA ASP A 82 -11.49 -4.06 -5.36
C ASP A 82 -12.25 -4.90 -4.31
N LEU A 83 -12.06 -4.56 -3.05
CA LEU A 83 -12.82 -5.09 -1.92
C LEU A 83 -13.90 -4.10 -1.50
N PRO A 84 -14.93 -4.51 -0.71
CA PRO A 84 -15.97 -3.61 -0.23
C PRO A 84 -15.42 -2.32 0.39
N GLY A 85 -15.87 -1.18 -0.15
CA GLY A 85 -15.34 0.14 0.16
C GLY A 85 -14.36 0.70 -0.89
N GLY A 86 -14.02 -0.09 -1.92
CA GLY A 86 -13.07 0.24 -2.98
C GLY A 86 -11.63 -0.11 -2.64
N SER A 87 -10.72 -0.09 -3.62
CA SER A 87 -9.29 -0.29 -3.36
C SER A 87 -8.70 0.87 -2.54
N TRP A 88 -7.56 0.66 -1.88
CA TRP A 88 -6.89 1.76 -1.17
C TRP A 88 -6.52 2.89 -2.14
N MET A 89 -6.02 2.56 -3.33
CA MET A 89 -5.72 3.55 -4.36
C MET A 89 -6.95 4.34 -4.78
N ASP A 90 -8.12 3.69 -4.96
CA ASP A 90 -9.37 4.38 -5.30
C ASP A 90 -9.85 5.32 -4.19
N VAL A 91 -9.78 4.87 -2.94
CA VAL A 91 -10.17 5.69 -1.78
C VAL A 91 -9.28 6.92 -1.69
N ALA A 92 -7.97 6.78 -1.82
CA ALA A 92 -7.03 7.88 -1.77
C ALA A 92 -7.19 8.83 -2.99
N ALA A 93 -7.41 8.28 -4.20
CA ALA A 93 -7.65 9.08 -5.40
C ALA A 93 -8.92 9.95 -5.25
N ARG A 94 -10.02 9.39 -4.74
CA ARG A 94 -11.26 10.16 -4.45
C ARG A 94 -11.07 11.23 -3.38
N ARG A 95 -10.07 11.10 -2.51
CA ARG A 95 -9.64 12.14 -1.55
C ARG A 95 -8.66 13.16 -2.14
N GLY A 96 -8.44 13.11 -3.45
CA GLY A 96 -7.64 14.09 -4.18
C GLY A 96 -6.15 13.78 -4.26
N PHE A 97 -5.73 12.56 -3.89
CA PHE A 97 -4.36 12.11 -4.10
C PHE A 97 -4.15 11.60 -5.52
N ASP A 98 -2.92 11.74 -6.01
CA ASP A 98 -2.36 11.00 -7.13
C ASP A 98 -1.60 9.81 -6.55
N THR A 99 -2.19 8.63 -6.67
CA THR A 99 -1.67 7.41 -6.05
C THR A 99 -0.89 6.59 -7.06
N TYR A 100 0.27 6.11 -6.66
CA TYR A 100 1.08 5.18 -7.43
C TYR A 100 1.31 3.91 -6.63
N MET A 101 1.49 2.79 -7.32
CA MET A 101 2.06 1.57 -6.77
C MET A 101 3.16 1.07 -7.69
N VAL A 102 4.15 0.35 -7.13
CA VAL A 102 5.21 -0.31 -7.88
C VAL A 102 5.30 -1.77 -7.49
N ASP A 103 5.37 -2.66 -8.47
CA ASP A 103 5.82 -4.03 -8.28
C ASP A 103 7.36 -4.06 -8.34
N VAL A 104 8.00 -4.61 -7.32
CA VAL A 104 9.45 -4.87 -7.34
C VAL A 104 9.77 -5.91 -8.43
N ARG A 105 10.98 -5.87 -9.01
CA ARG A 105 11.43 -6.82 -10.03
C ARG A 105 11.10 -8.27 -9.65
N GLY A 106 10.56 -9.03 -10.60
CA GLY A 106 10.16 -10.43 -10.37
C GLY A 106 8.80 -10.63 -9.72
N TYR A 107 8.14 -9.57 -9.26
CA TYR A 107 6.79 -9.60 -8.71
C TYR A 107 5.77 -9.04 -9.71
N GLY A 108 4.52 -9.48 -9.57
CA GLY A 108 3.39 -8.92 -10.29
C GLY A 108 3.60 -8.81 -11.80
N ARG A 109 3.41 -7.62 -12.31
CA ARG A 109 3.56 -7.27 -13.73
C ARG A 109 4.95 -6.71 -14.08
N SER A 110 5.86 -6.60 -13.10
CA SER A 110 7.26 -6.26 -13.35
C SER A 110 7.98 -7.36 -14.10
N GLU A 111 9.02 -6.99 -14.86
CA GLU A 111 9.79 -7.95 -15.62
C GLU A 111 10.45 -8.99 -14.70
N ARG A 112 10.41 -10.24 -15.16
CA ARG A 112 11.06 -11.38 -14.54
C ARG A 112 12.28 -11.77 -15.37
N PRO A 113 13.46 -12.01 -14.76
CA PRO A 113 14.61 -12.52 -15.52
C PRO A 113 14.29 -13.93 -16.05
N ALA A 114 14.96 -14.32 -17.13
CA ALA A 114 14.80 -15.66 -17.74
C ALA A 114 15.05 -16.80 -16.74
N SER A 115 15.91 -16.58 -15.75
CA SER A 115 16.18 -17.52 -14.66
C SER A 115 14.96 -17.87 -13.80
N MET A 116 13.94 -17.02 -13.74
CA MET A 116 12.66 -17.36 -13.07
C MET A 116 11.81 -18.40 -13.83
N ASN A 117 12.20 -18.76 -15.06
CA ASN A 117 11.57 -19.86 -15.82
C ASN A 117 12.41 -21.17 -15.75
N GLN A 118 13.50 -21.17 -14.98
CA GLN A 118 14.33 -22.34 -14.68
C GLN A 118 13.96 -22.91 -13.32
N PRO A 119 14.38 -24.14 -12.96
CA PRO A 119 14.20 -24.65 -11.61
C PRO A 119 14.80 -23.69 -10.57
N ALA A 120 14.06 -23.41 -9.51
CA ALA A 120 14.48 -22.42 -8.51
C ALA A 120 15.83 -22.75 -7.86
N ALA A 121 16.18 -24.05 -7.75
CA ALA A 121 17.44 -24.50 -7.16
C ALA A 121 18.68 -24.18 -8.00
N ASP A 122 18.51 -23.93 -9.30
CA ASP A 122 19.64 -23.76 -10.23
C ASP A 122 20.22 -22.33 -10.19
N ASN A 123 19.53 -21.41 -9.51
CA ASN A 123 19.93 -20.01 -9.45
C ASN A 123 19.91 -19.48 -8.02
N PRO A 124 20.79 -18.51 -7.67
CA PRO A 124 20.79 -17.90 -6.35
C PRO A 124 19.51 -17.07 -6.09
N PRO A 125 19.19 -16.74 -4.82
CA PRO A 125 18.09 -15.85 -4.49
C PRO A 125 18.11 -14.54 -5.28
N PHE A 126 16.95 -14.09 -5.73
CA PHE A 126 16.75 -12.93 -6.61
C PHE A 126 15.91 -11.86 -5.93
N ALA A 127 16.08 -10.59 -6.32
CA ALA A 127 15.39 -9.40 -5.80
C ALA A 127 15.58 -9.22 -4.28
N MET A 128 16.81 -9.00 -3.86
CA MET A 128 17.14 -8.62 -2.49
C MET A 128 16.72 -7.17 -2.19
N THR A 129 16.73 -6.79 -0.91
CA THR A 129 16.31 -5.43 -0.49
C THR A 129 17.08 -4.31 -1.18
N PRO A 130 18.40 -4.38 -1.41
CA PRO A 130 19.09 -3.35 -2.20
C PRO A 130 18.60 -3.23 -3.65
N ASP A 131 18.25 -4.35 -4.31
CA ASP A 131 17.65 -4.34 -5.64
C ASP A 131 16.27 -3.66 -5.63
N ALA A 132 15.45 -3.98 -4.63
CA ALA A 132 14.14 -3.39 -4.45
C ALA A 132 14.19 -1.89 -4.13
N ILE A 133 15.20 -1.44 -3.37
CA ILE A 133 15.46 0.00 -3.14
C ILE A 133 15.81 0.70 -4.46
N ALA A 134 16.60 0.07 -5.33
CA ALA A 134 16.92 0.62 -6.65
C ALA A 134 15.67 0.70 -7.55
N ASP A 135 14.76 -0.28 -7.48
CA ASP A 135 13.48 -0.28 -8.20
C ASP A 135 12.57 0.87 -7.74
N VAL A 136 12.45 1.03 -6.42
CA VAL A 136 11.70 2.16 -5.82
C VAL A 136 12.34 3.49 -6.19
N SER A 137 13.65 3.60 -6.19
CA SER A 137 14.36 4.83 -6.63
C SER A 137 14.00 5.21 -8.06
N ALA A 138 13.99 4.26 -8.99
CA ALA A 138 13.59 4.50 -10.37
C ALA A 138 12.11 4.93 -10.47
N ALA A 139 11.20 4.29 -9.73
CA ALA A 139 9.79 4.65 -9.69
C ALA A 139 9.59 6.06 -9.10
N VAL A 140 10.27 6.41 -8.01
CA VAL A 140 10.21 7.76 -7.41
C VAL A 140 10.70 8.80 -8.41
N ASP A 141 11.85 8.61 -9.03
CA ASP A 141 12.41 9.57 -9.99
C ASP A 141 11.50 9.75 -11.21
N PHE A 142 10.88 8.66 -11.69
CA PHE A 142 9.86 8.72 -12.74
C PHE A 142 8.65 9.58 -12.31
N ILE A 143 8.11 9.36 -11.10
CA ILE A 143 6.95 10.09 -10.60
C ILE A 143 7.26 11.57 -10.39
N LEU A 144 8.40 11.89 -9.73
CA LEU A 144 8.85 13.27 -9.50
C LEU A 144 8.98 14.03 -10.82
N LYS A 145 9.62 13.43 -11.82
CA LYS A 145 9.76 14.02 -13.16
C LYS A 145 8.41 14.19 -13.85
N ARG A 146 7.55 13.16 -13.80
CA ARG A 146 6.23 13.17 -14.43
C ARG A 146 5.35 14.30 -13.89
N ARG A 147 5.37 14.53 -12.56
CA ARG A 147 4.54 15.53 -11.89
C ARG A 147 5.21 16.88 -11.69
N GLY A 148 6.49 17.02 -12.02
CA GLY A 148 7.23 18.26 -11.83
C GLY A 148 7.37 18.66 -10.36
N ILE A 149 7.45 17.67 -9.45
CA ILE A 149 7.54 17.88 -8.00
C ILE A 149 8.89 17.41 -7.45
N ALA A 150 9.29 17.94 -6.29
CA ALA A 150 10.57 17.60 -5.67
C ALA A 150 10.49 16.42 -4.67
N LYS A 151 9.32 16.13 -4.12
CA LYS A 151 9.12 15.09 -3.09
C LYS A 151 7.70 14.53 -3.13
N LEU A 152 7.51 13.32 -2.58
CA LEU A 152 6.23 12.63 -2.49
C LEU A 152 6.11 11.83 -1.19
N ASN A 153 4.92 11.33 -0.87
CA ASN A 153 4.70 10.44 0.27
C ASN A 153 5.02 8.99 -0.10
N LEU A 154 5.59 8.24 0.84
CA LEU A 154 5.91 6.83 0.67
C LEU A 154 5.13 5.96 1.67
N VAL A 155 4.59 4.84 1.19
CA VAL A 155 3.90 3.85 2.01
C VAL A 155 4.46 2.47 1.71
N GLY A 156 5.08 1.83 2.70
CA GLY A 156 5.61 0.47 2.59
C GLY A 156 4.85 -0.50 3.49
N TRP A 157 4.57 -1.71 3.00
CA TRP A 157 3.97 -2.79 3.78
C TRP A 157 4.97 -3.92 4.02
N SER A 158 5.12 -4.36 5.29
CA SER A 158 5.95 -5.53 5.63
C SER A 158 7.40 -5.35 5.14
N TRP A 159 7.92 -6.21 4.27
CA TRP A 159 9.21 -6.02 3.60
C TRP A 159 9.33 -4.65 2.92
N GLY A 160 8.23 -4.16 2.36
CA GLY A 160 8.15 -2.81 1.79
C GLY A 160 8.53 -1.71 2.79
N THR A 161 8.41 -1.94 4.10
CA THR A 161 8.87 -0.97 5.10
C THR A 161 10.39 -0.87 5.14
N SER A 162 11.11 -1.99 5.01
CA SER A 162 12.58 -1.98 4.91
C SER A 162 13.05 -1.32 3.61
N ILE A 163 12.34 -1.53 2.50
CA ILE A 163 12.63 -0.89 1.22
C ILE A 163 12.44 0.61 1.31
N MET A 164 11.25 1.07 1.77
CA MET A 164 10.92 2.50 1.84
C MET A 164 11.74 3.25 2.90
N ALA A 165 12.00 2.62 4.05
CA ALA A 165 12.86 3.20 5.07
C ALA A 165 14.32 3.30 4.61
N GLY A 166 14.86 2.24 3.99
CA GLY A 166 16.21 2.25 3.40
C GLY A 166 16.36 3.29 2.29
N TYR A 167 15.36 3.41 1.41
CA TYR A 167 15.32 4.47 0.41
C TYR A 167 15.30 5.87 1.06
N THR A 168 14.43 6.08 2.05
CA THR A 168 14.25 7.37 2.72
C THR A 168 15.51 7.81 3.45
N ALA A 169 16.18 6.89 4.17
CA ALA A 169 17.43 7.17 4.88
C ALA A 169 18.49 7.79 3.96
N LEU A 170 18.53 7.37 2.69
CA LEU A 170 19.45 7.88 1.68
C LEU A 170 18.91 9.09 0.90
N ASN A 171 17.60 9.34 0.90
CA ASN A 171 16.93 10.26 0.00
C ASN A 171 15.87 11.15 0.69
N ASN A 172 16.13 11.61 1.92
CA ASN A 172 15.17 12.42 2.68
C ASN A 172 14.60 13.62 1.91
N ALA A 173 15.39 14.25 1.05
CA ALA A 173 14.97 15.41 0.26
C ALA A 173 13.85 15.10 -0.76
N LYS A 174 13.72 13.83 -1.18
CA LYS A 174 12.68 13.37 -2.12
C LYS A 174 11.41 12.83 -1.42
N VAL A 175 11.40 12.78 -0.09
CA VAL A 175 10.30 12.22 0.69
C VAL A 175 9.59 13.31 1.48
N ASN A 176 8.26 13.39 1.35
CA ASN A 176 7.43 14.31 2.12
C ASN A 176 7.06 13.71 3.47
N LYS A 177 6.42 12.54 3.46
CA LYS A 177 6.08 11.74 4.64
C LYS A 177 6.30 10.26 4.35
N LEU A 178 6.64 9.49 5.40
CA LEU A 178 6.87 8.05 5.34
C LEU A 178 5.84 7.31 6.18
N VAL A 179 5.25 6.24 5.63
CA VAL A 179 4.37 5.31 6.36
C VAL A 179 4.98 3.92 6.30
N LEU A 180 5.21 3.34 7.47
CA LEU A 180 5.72 1.99 7.68
C LEU A 180 4.57 1.12 8.23
N TYR A 181 3.86 0.44 7.34
CA TYR A 181 2.76 -0.45 7.70
C TYR A 181 3.28 -1.88 7.92
N ALA A 182 3.07 -2.41 9.15
CA ALA A 182 3.58 -3.72 9.59
C ALA A 182 5.11 -3.79 9.44
N THR A 183 5.82 -2.99 10.24
CA THR A 183 7.25 -2.72 10.11
C THR A 183 8.11 -3.98 10.30
N LEU A 184 8.85 -4.39 9.28
CA LEU A 184 9.83 -5.47 9.37
C LEU A 184 11.14 -4.95 9.98
N TRP A 185 11.59 -5.63 11.03
CA TRP A 185 12.82 -5.34 11.75
C TRP A 185 13.52 -6.61 12.23
N ASN A 186 14.54 -6.49 13.04
CA ASN A 186 15.29 -7.61 13.60
C ASN A 186 14.40 -8.53 14.44
N PHE A 187 14.53 -9.84 14.23
CA PHE A 187 13.80 -10.85 14.99
C PHE A 187 14.44 -11.10 16.35
N ARG A 188 13.61 -11.18 17.40
CA ARG A 188 14.03 -11.69 18.72
C ARG A 188 14.05 -13.22 18.73
N ASP A 189 13.00 -13.83 18.16
CA ASP A 189 12.88 -15.26 17.91
C ASP A 189 12.80 -15.50 16.40
N PRO A 190 13.94 -15.75 15.74
CA PRO A 190 13.94 -15.89 14.29
C PRO A 190 13.18 -17.16 13.88
N PRO A 191 12.29 -17.06 12.88
CA PRO A 191 11.64 -18.23 12.32
C PRO A 191 12.67 -19.14 11.60
N PRO A 192 12.39 -20.44 11.46
CA PRO A 192 13.21 -21.30 10.64
C PRO A 192 13.22 -20.79 9.19
N ILE A 193 14.43 -20.64 8.63
CA ILE A 193 14.62 -20.16 7.27
C ILE A 193 14.67 -21.34 6.33
N SER A 194 13.80 -21.33 5.32
CA SER A 194 13.80 -22.28 4.22
C SER A 194 13.74 -21.53 2.90
N GLY A 195 14.37 -22.11 1.86
CA GLY A 195 14.33 -21.56 0.51
C GLY A 195 15.59 -20.79 0.14
N THR A 196 16.59 -21.52 -0.34
CA THR A 196 17.87 -20.97 -0.81
C THR A 196 17.90 -20.74 -2.32
N GLY A 197 16.85 -21.16 -3.05
CA GLY A 197 16.75 -21.01 -4.50
C GLY A 197 16.27 -19.64 -4.92
N HIS A 198 16.17 -19.45 -6.23
CA HIS A 198 15.86 -18.19 -6.89
C HIS A 198 14.52 -17.58 -6.48
N TYR A 199 13.50 -18.46 -6.40
CA TYR A 199 12.14 -18.13 -5.99
C TYR A 199 11.50 -19.27 -5.22
N ARG A 200 10.39 -19.03 -4.55
CA ARG A 200 9.52 -20.03 -3.91
C ARG A 200 8.15 -20.05 -4.57
N GLY A 201 7.53 -21.23 -4.63
CA GLY A 201 6.15 -21.41 -5.04
C GLY A 201 5.22 -21.38 -3.82
N VAL A 202 4.28 -20.47 -3.77
CA VAL A 202 3.29 -20.36 -2.69
C VAL A 202 1.97 -20.96 -3.16
N GLN A 203 1.48 -21.98 -2.44
CA GLN A 203 0.21 -22.62 -2.71
C GLN A 203 -0.94 -21.92 -1.99
N LYS A 204 -2.17 -22.04 -2.52
CA LYS A 204 -3.38 -21.42 -1.98
C LYS A 204 -3.62 -21.72 -0.50
N ALA A 205 -3.49 -22.99 -0.11
CA ALA A 205 -3.71 -23.40 1.27
C ALA A 205 -2.71 -22.75 2.24
N ALA A 206 -1.43 -22.70 1.86
CA ALA A 206 -0.38 -22.07 2.63
C ALA A 206 -0.61 -20.54 2.74
N ALA A 207 -1.04 -19.90 1.65
CA ALA A 207 -1.41 -18.49 1.65
C ALA A 207 -2.59 -18.20 2.59
N ARG A 208 -3.62 -19.05 2.58
CA ARG A 208 -4.77 -18.92 3.50
C ARG A 208 -4.34 -19.08 4.96
N GLN A 209 -3.59 -20.15 5.26
CA GLN A 209 -3.08 -20.41 6.61
C GLN A 209 -2.26 -19.23 7.14
N ARG A 210 -1.35 -18.71 6.32
CA ARG A 210 -0.54 -17.53 6.67
C ARG A 210 -1.40 -16.30 6.92
N GLY A 211 -2.39 -16.04 6.07
CA GLY A 211 -3.31 -14.90 6.19
C GLY A 211 -4.23 -14.98 7.40
N LEU A 212 -4.28 -16.09 8.13
CA LEU A 212 -5.05 -16.26 9.37
C LEU A 212 -4.18 -16.26 10.63
N LEU A 213 -2.87 -16.07 10.48
CA LEU A 213 -1.93 -16.17 11.59
C LEU A 213 -2.17 -15.08 12.62
N GLY A 214 -2.56 -15.48 13.82
CA GLY A 214 -2.81 -14.57 14.95
C GLY A 214 -4.30 -14.30 15.22
N ILE A 215 -5.21 -14.62 14.29
CA ILE A 215 -6.64 -14.43 14.48
C ILE A 215 -7.23 -15.52 15.38
N PRO A 216 -8.06 -15.17 16.38
CA PRO A 216 -8.85 -16.15 17.12
C PRO A 216 -9.83 -16.89 16.20
N THR A 217 -9.94 -18.21 16.33
CA THR A 217 -10.70 -19.07 15.41
C THR A 217 -12.15 -18.61 15.25
N GLU A 218 -12.79 -18.17 16.33
CA GLU A 218 -14.18 -17.69 16.35
C GLU A 218 -14.37 -16.34 15.63
N LYS A 219 -13.29 -15.62 15.32
CA LYS A 219 -13.34 -14.33 14.63
C LYS A 219 -12.97 -14.40 13.13
N VAL A 220 -12.55 -15.57 12.63
CA VAL A 220 -12.05 -15.73 11.27
C VAL A 220 -13.01 -15.15 10.23
N ASP A 221 -14.28 -15.55 10.24
CA ASP A 221 -15.26 -15.11 9.23
C ASP A 221 -15.67 -13.64 9.40
N GLN A 222 -15.52 -13.11 10.61
CA GLN A 222 -15.80 -11.71 10.90
C GLN A 222 -14.70 -10.79 10.37
N ILE A 223 -13.44 -11.20 10.41
CA ILE A 223 -12.28 -10.37 10.06
C ILE A 223 -11.82 -10.67 8.63
N SER A 224 -11.62 -11.94 8.28
CA SER A 224 -11.06 -12.38 6.99
C SER A 224 -12.01 -13.33 6.25
N PRO A 225 -13.10 -12.82 5.63
CA PRO A 225 -14.07 -13.64 4.93
C PRO A 225 -13.45 -14.46 3.81
N ASN A 226 -13.86 -15.73 3.67
CA ASN A 226 -13.32 -16.58 2.64
C ASN A 226 -13.56 -16.04 1.21
N ALA A 227 -14.70 -15.37 0.96
CA ALA A 227 -14.97 -14.77 -0.33
C ALA A 227 -13.94 -13.70 -0.74
N TRP A 228 -13.46 -12.91 0.22
CA TRP A 228 -12.39 -11.92 -0.04
C TRP A 228 -11.05 -12.59 -0.33
N PHE A 229 -10.75 -13.66 0.40
CA PHE A 229 -9.55 -14.46 0.14
C PHE A 229 -9.59 -15.10 -1.25
N GLU A 230 -10.72 -15.66 -1.67
CA GLU A 230 -10.87 -16.26 -3.00
C GLU A 230 -10.65 -15.24 -4.12
N GLN A 231 -11.26 -14.06 -3.99
CA GLN A 231 -11.05 -12.94 -4.93
C GLN A 231 -9.59 -12.51 -4.98
N TRP A 232 -8.97 -12.31 -3.82
CA TRP A 232 -7.58 -11.94 -3.67
C TRP A 232 -6.63 -13.00 -4.25
N TRP A 233 -6.91 -14.29 -3.98
CA TRP A 233 -6.08 -15.37 -4.53
C TRP A 233 -6.19 -15.45 -6.05
N ALA A 234 -7.37 -15.30 -6.63
CA ALA A 234 -7.57 -15.24 -8.07
C ALA A 234 -6.76 -14.10 -8.71
N ALA A 235 -6.72 -12.91 -8.10
CA ALA A 235 -5.92 -11.79 -8.58
C ALA A 235 -4.40 -12.10 -8.52
N ASN A 236 -3.93 -12.78 -7.46
CA ASN A 236 -2.54 -13.22 -7.38
C ASN A 236 -2.19 -14.22 -8.48
N MET A 237 -3.07 -15.18 -8.80
CA MET A 237 -2.84 -16.12 -9.91
C MET A 237 -2.77 -15.43 -11.27
N GLN A 238 -3.59 -14.40 -11.49
CA GLN A 238 -3.52 -13.60 -12.71
C GLN A 238 -2.19 -12.82 -12.84
N SER A 239 -1.56 -12.47 -11.73
CA SER A 239 -0.28 -11.75 -11.72
C SER A 239 0.93 -12.63 -12.07
N ASP A 240 0.80 -13.95 -12.02
CA ASP A 240 1.85 -14.93 -12.38
C ASP A 240 1.29 -16.10 -13.21
N PRO A 241 1.00 -15.90 -14.50
CA PRO A 241 0.41 -16.92 -15.36
C PRO A 241 1.25 -18.22 -15.45
N VAL A 242 2.58 -18.11 -15.35
CA VAL A 242 3.48 -19.29 -15.40
C VAL A 242 3.38 -20.11 -14.13
N GLY A 243 3.29 -19.48 -12.97
CA GLY A 243 3.06 -20.18 -11.70
C GLY A 243 1.64 -20.75 -11.61
N ALA A 244 0.65 -20.01 -12.10
CA ALA A 244 -0.75 -20.45 -12.14
C ALA A 244 -0.96 -21.69 -13.05
N ALA A 245 -0.15 -21.86 -14.08
CA ALA A 245 -0.18 -23.02 -14.97
C ALA A 245 0.50 -24.29 -14.41
N GLN A 246 1.14 -24.20 -13.25
CA GLN A 246 1.75 -25.37 -12.60
C GLN A 246 0.68 -26.30 -11.97
N ASN A 247 1.08 -27.55 -11.71
CA ASN A 247 0.21 -28.52 -11.04
C ASN A 247 0.91 -29.08 -9.79
N PRO A 248 0.51 -28.71 -8.56
CA PRO A 248 -0.54 -27.72 -8.26
C PRO A 248 -0.14 -26.27 -8.62
N PRO A 249 -1.11 -25.38 -8.87
CA PRO A 249 -0.85 -23.98 -9.11
C PRO A 249 -0.15 -23.29 -7.93
N VAL A 250 0.83 -22.42 -8.23
CA VAL A 250 1.57 -21.64 -7.24
C VAL A 250 1.71 -20.18 -7.67
N LEU A 251 1.88 -19.29 -6.72
CA LEU A 251 2.44 -17.96 -6.94
C LEU A 251 3.94 -18.02 -6.74
N ARG A 252 4.73 -17.65 -7.76
CA ARG A 252 6.19 -17.60 -7.67
C ARG A 252 6.63 -16.26 -7.08
N ALA A 253 7.27 -16.30 -5.92
CA ALA A 253 7.79 -15.13 -5.25
C ALA A 253 9.33 -15.20 -5.15
N PRO A 254 10.07 -14.17 -5.58
CA PRO A 254 11.53 -14.12 -5.42
C PRO A 254 12.00 -14.35 -3.98
N ASN A 255 13.14 -14.99 -3.81
CA ASN A 255 13.69 -15.34 -2.50
C ASN A 255 14.76 -14.38 -1.98
N GLY A 256 14.96 -13.24 -2.64
CA GLY A 256 15.88 -12.21 -2.14
C GLY A 256 15.58 -11.79 -0.71
N VAL A 257 14.28 -11.56 -0.39
CA VAL A 257 13.86 -11.25 0.98
C VAL A 257 14.17 -12.36 1.98
N ILE A 258 14.12 -13.64 1.57
CA ILE A 258 14.47 -14.78 2.43
C ILE A 258 15.98 -14.81 2.69
N LYS A 259 16.77 -14.46 1.69
CA LYS A 259 18.22 -14.29 1.84
C LYS A 259 18.56 -13.16 2.81
N ASP A 260 17.89 -12.00 2.66
CA ASP A 260 18.09 -10.87 3.58
C ASP A 260 17.64 -11.22 5.00
N LEU A 261 16.54 -11.97 5.15
CA LEU A 261 16.11 -12.49 6.45
C LEU A 261 17.23 -13.31 7.10
N ALA A 262 17.83 -14.25 6.35
CA ALA A 262 18.90 -15.10 6.82
C ALA A 262 20.21 -14.36 7.16
N ASP A 263 20.54 -13.35 6.37
CA ASP A 263 21.83 -12.65 6.48
C ASP A 263 21.81 -11.46 7.44
N TYR A 264 20.65 -10.86 7.64
CA TYR A 264 20.51 -9.60 8.38
C TYR A 264 19.56 -9.72 9.56
N TRP A 265 18.27 -9.79 9.35
CA TRP A 265 17.26 -9.60 10.41
C TRP A 265 17.26 -10.68 11.50
N THR A 266 17.58 -11.93 11.15
CA THR A 266 17.74 -13.03 12.14
C THR A 266 19.06 -12.94 12.91
N LYS A 267 20.00 -12.14 12.43
CA LYS A 267 21.30 -11.89 13.08
C LYS A 267 21.36 -10.55 13.80
N GLY A 268 20.22 -9.89 13.98
CA GLY A 268 20.14 -8.60 14.63
C GLY A 268 20.80 -7.46 13.84
N ARG A 269 20.99 -7.61 12.53
CA ARG A 269 21.58 -6.62 11.65
C ARG A 269 20.50 -5.98 10.78
N ALA A 270 20.35 -4.67 10.84
CA ALA A 270 19.41 -3.94 10.01
C ALA A 270 20.02 -3.55 8.66
N LEU A 271 19.18 -3.34 7.65
CA LEU A 271 19.56 -2.88 6.31
C LEU A 271 19.55 -1.35 6.19
N TYR A 272 19.12 -0.63 7.21
CA TYR A 272 19.14 0.82 7.30
C TYR A 272 19.25 1.25 8.77
N ASP A 273 19.70 2.48 9.02
CA ASP A 273 19.63 3.08 10.35
C ASP A 273 18.37 3.96 10.45
N PRO A 274 17.43 3.67 11.38
CA PRO A 274 16.26 4.53 11.59
C PRO A 274 16.60 5.98 11.96
N ALA A 275 17.76 6.24 12.56
CA ALA A 275 18.21 7.60 12.86
C ALA A 275 18.50 8.45 11.61
N ASP A 276 18.73 7.83 10.44
CA ASP A 276 18.91 8.55 9.18
C ASP A 276 17.60 9.01 8.54
N ILE A 277 16.44 8.61 9.09
CA ILE A 277 15.13 9.09 8.64
C ILE A 277 14.84 10.45 9.27
N ARG A 278 14.68 11.48 8.43
CA ARG A 278 14.53 12.89 8.81
C ARG A 278 13.23 13.51 8.30
N VAL A 279 12.23 12.70 8.04
CA VAL A 279 10.90 13.11 7.57
C VAL A 279 9.83 12.68 8.56
N PRO A 280 8.65 13.36 8.58
CA PRO A 280 7.52 12.90 9.37
C PRO A 280 7.17 11.45 9.04
N THR A 281 7.09 10.59 10.08
CA THR A 281 6.91 9.15 9.88
C THR A 281 5.81 8.58 10.77
N MET A 282 4.96 7.74 10.18
CA MET A 282 3.99 6.92 10.88
C MET A 282 4.39 5.44 10.80
N LEU A 283 4.38 4.75 11.93
CA LEU A 283 4.39 3.29 12.01
C LEU A 283 2.97 2.84 12.37
N ILE A 284 2.43 1.88 11.62
CA ILE A 284 1.06 1.39 11.85
C ILE A 284 1.01 -0.11 11.62
N LEU A 285 0.32 -0.85 12.49
CA LEU A 285 0.23 -2.30 12.43
C LEU A 285 -1.05 -2.81 13.12
N GLY A 286 -1.34 -4.10 12.94
CA GLY A 286 -2.41 -4.78 13.63
C GLY A 286 -1.98 -5.31 15.01
N GLU A 287 -2.92 -5.32 15.96
CA GLU A 287 -2.72 -5.87 17.31
C GLU A 287 -2.29 -7.35 17.29
N TRP A 288 -2.84 -8.11 16.34
CA TRP A 288 -2.60 -9.55 16.20
C TRP A 288 -1.53 -9.89 15.15
N ASP A 289 -0.77 -8.91 14.67
CA ASP A 289 0.32 -9.16 13.73
C ASP A 289 1.39 -10.08 14.36
N ARG A 290 1.52 -11.28 13.82
CA ARG A 290 2.51 -12.29 14.22
C ARG A 290 3.70 -12.37 13.27
N GLU A 291 3.62 -11.76 12.10
CA GLU A 291 4.72 -11.74 11.13
C GLU A 291 5.71 -10.61 11.43
N THR A 292 5.20 -9.43 11.78
CA THR A 292 6.00 -8.28 12.24
C THR A 292 5.43 -7.76 13.57
N PRO A 293 5.66 -8.49 14.69
CA PRO A 293 5.07 -8.17 15.97
C PRO A 293 5.38 -6.75 16.45
N LEU A 294 4.51 -6.20 17.30
CA LEU A 294 4.55 -4.82 17.81
C LEU A 294 5.95 -4.36 18.24
N TYR A 295 6.75 -5.24 18.87
CA TYR A 295 8.10 -4.87 19.31
C TYR A 295 9.02 -4.38 18.19
N MET A 296 8.83 -4.88 16.94
CA MET A 296 9.61 -4.44 15.81
C MET A 296 9.35 -2.95 15.50
N SER A 297 8.07 -2.57 15.45
CA SER A 297 7.67 -1.16 15.27
C SER A 297 8.13 -0.29 16.46
N GLN A 298 8.05 -0.78 17.69
CA GLN A 298 8.52 -0.07 18.89
C GLN A 298 10.04 0.19 18.85
N GLU A 299 10.82 -0.79 18.43
CA GLU A 299 12.29 -0.64 18.31
C GLU A 299 12.67 0.38 17.25
N VAL A 300 12.05 0.30 16.05
CA VAL A 300 12.28 1.29 14.99
C VAL A 300 11.84 2.67 15.45
N PHE A 301 10.65 2.80 16.05
CA PHE A 301 10.15 4.07 16.60
C PHE A 301 11.13 4.69 17.60
N GLY A 302 11.68 3.89 18.52
CA GLY A 302 12.67 4.35 19.49
C GLY A 302 13.95 4.86 18.85
N LYS A 303 14.42 4.18 17.78
CA LYS A 303 15.66 4.50 17.07
C LYS A 303 15.53 5.68 16.08
N MET A 304 14.33 6.08 15.70
CA MET A 304 14.09 7.23 14.79
C MET A 304 14.27 8.57 15.54
N THR A 305 15.50 8.89 15.90
CA THR A 305 15.82 10.06 16.74
C THR A 305 15.76 11.40 15.99
N ASN A 306 15.90 11.38 14.67
CA ASN A 306 15.95 12.58 13.82
C ASN A 306 14.64 12.83 13.02
N ALA A 307 13.63 11.99 13.15
CA ALA A 307 12.31 12.23 12.54
C ALA A 307 11.61 13.40 13.26
N PRO A 308 11.20 14.46 12.55
CA PRO A 308 10.61 15.66 13.18
C PRO A 308 9.28 15.39 13.86
N THR A 309 8.52 14.43 13.33
CA THR A 309 7.28 13.89 13.92
C THR A 309 7.24 12.40 13.67
N LYS A 310 6.90 11.64 14.71
CA LYS A 310 6.71 10.19 14.59
C LYS A 310 5.48 9.73 15.35
N ARG A 311 4.73 8.77 14.75
CA ARG A 311 3.55 8.16 15.34
C ARG A 311 3.66 6.65 15.31
N LEU A 312 3.14 5.99 16.34
CA LEU A 312 2.94 4.54 16.38
C LEU A 312 1.46 4.28 16.63
N VAL A 313 0.81 3.61 15.68
CA VAL A 313 -0.62 3.28 15.74
C VAL A 313 -0.78 1.76 15.72
N VAL A 314 -1.58 1.24 16.64
CA VAL A 314 -1.97 -0.18 16.69
C VAL A 314 -3.46 -0.27 16.42
N ILE A 315 -3.86 -1.02 15.39
CA ILE A 315 -5.25 -1.25 15.05
C ILE A 315 -5.73 -2.51 15.77
N ALA A 316 -6.76 -2.35 16.59
CA ALA A 316 -7.38 -3.47 17.30
C ALA A 316 -7.91 -4.53 16.32
N GLU A 317 -7.77 -5.81 16.70
CA GLU A 317 -8.26 -6.96 15.94
C GLU A 317 -7.70 -7.04 14.49
N GLY A 318 -6.60 -6.34 14.20
CA GLY A 318 -5.93 -6.39 12.90
C GLY A 318 -4.79 -7.41 12.89
N MET A 319 -4.63 -8.15 11.79
CA MET A 319 -3.49 -9.03 11.55
C MET A 319 -2.40 -8.32 10.73
N HIS A 320 -1.44 -9.09 10.23
CA HIS A 320 -0.42 -8.59 9.29
C HIS A 320 -1.01 -7.99 8.01
N GLY A 321 -2.12 -8.55 7.55
CA GLY A 321 -2.78 -8.22 6.30
C GLY A 321 -4.03 -7.35 6.45
N ILE A 322 -4.11 -6.39 7.40
CA ILE A 322 -5.30 -5.55 7.62
C ILE A 322 -5.87 -4.98 6.32
N VAL A 323 -5.04 -4.64 5.35
CA VAL A 323 -5.45 -4.11 4.05
C VAL A 323 -6.41 -5.04 3.30
N LEU A 324 -6.45 -6.31 3.66
CA LEU A 324 -7.31 -7.37 3.08
C LEU A 324 -8.42 -7.82 4.04
N GLU A 325 -8.59 -7.16 5.18
CA GLU A 325 -9.52 -7.52 6.25
C GLU A 325 -10.72 -6.56 6.32
N LYS A 326 -11.76 -6.93 7.06
CA LYS A 326 -12.97 -6.09 7.20
C LYS A 326 -12.70 -4.75 7.89
N ASN A 327 -11.69 -4.68 8.75
CA ASN A 327 -11.25 -3.45 9.42
C ASN A 327 -10.27 -2.61 8.58
N ARG A 328 -10.02 -2.97 7.31
CA ARG A 328 -9.11 -2.27 6.39
C ARG A 328 -9.35 -0.77 6.27
N MET A 329 -10.61 -0.35 6.35
CA MET A 329 -10.95 1.06 6.24
C MET A 329 -10.42 1.88 7.43
N GLU A 330 -10.17 1.26 8.59
CA GLU A 330 -9.50 1.95 9.71
C GLU A 330 -8.04 2.23 9.39
N LEU A 331 -7.31 1.22 8.86
CA LEU A 331 -5.93 1.42 8.37
C LEU A 331 -5.87 2.58 7.37
N ILE A 332 -6.75 2.56 6.38
CA ILE A 332 -6.80 3.60 5.33
C ILE A 332 -7.07 4.98 5.95
N ARG A 333 -8.04 5.10 6.86
CA ARG A 333 -8.36 6.39 7.53
C ARG A 333 -7.20 6.94 8.32
N GLN A 334 -6.52 6.11 9.12
CA GLN A 334 -5.39 6.52 9.94
C GLN A 334 -4.24 7.04 9.09
N VAL A 335 -3.89 6.31 8.01
CA VAL A 335 -2.83 6.72 7.11
C VAL A 335 -3.20 7.98 6.34
N GLN A 336 -4.42 8.07 5.79
CA GLN A 336 -4.87 9.25 5.07
C GLN A 336 -4.89 10.50 5.98
N GLY A 337 -5.39 10.37 7.21
CA GLY A 337 -5.36 11.46 8.20
C GLY A 337 -3.94 11.98 8.44
N PHE A 338 -2.96 11.08 8.62
CA PHE A 338 -1.56 11.47 8.77
C PHE A 338 -0.99 12.16 7.52
N LEU A 339 -1.34 11.69 6.34
CA LEU A 339 -0.83 12.28 5.09
C LEU A 339 -1.44 13.68 4.81
N GLU A 340 -2.65 13.94 5.30
CA GLU A 340 -3.40 15.19 5.08
C GLU A 340 -3.05 16.30 6.09
N GLU A 341 -2.38 16.02 7.19
CA GLU A 341 -1.82 17.01 8.12
C GLU A 341 -0.65 17.77 7.51
#